data_9201886ee906c8e26d98dbc8bc55483c
#
_entry.id   9201886ee906c8e26d98dbc8bc55483c
#
_cell.length_a   1.000
_cell.length_b   1.000
_cell.length_c   1.000
_cell.angle_alpha   90.00
_cell.angle_beta   90.00
_cell.angle_gamma   90.00
#
_symmetry.space_group_name_H-M   'P 1'
#
loop_
_entity.id
_entity.type
_entity.pdbx_description
1 polymer ?
#
loop_
_entity_poly.entity_id
_entity_poly.type
_entity_poly.pdbx_seq_one_letter_code
_entity_poly.pdbx_strand_id
1 'polypeptide(L)'
;MKLGLYLRNMGPQSTRATLLDCARRAEAAGVDDLWVADHIAIPPDQSEGSDGRYLDPLATLAYLAGATSRIGLGTGVLVLPYRPPLPTAKWVATIQELAGGRLLLGVGAGWMEAEFRALGVPYDRRGAITDATLGFLERCFAGDRVEANGQPFLFRPRPARPPVLVGGAPPHALRRAVRFGDGWMPMGADPPALLPFIDTLRELAAAAAKPEPEVVAVTTLALDDPPRAAAQARAFAEVGATRVVHGWRYPDADAFARAADVLATAVRPALADV
;
A
#
# COMPACT_ATOMS: atom_id res chain seq x y z
N MET A 1 10.09 -14.44 0.15
CA MET A 1 9.65 -13.01 0.08
C MET A 1 8.61 -12.80 -1.02
N LYS A 2 7.60 -11.92 -0.85
CA LYS A 2 6.59 -11.58 -1.88
C LYS A 2 7.07 -10.45 -2.79
N LEU A 3 6.58 -10.44 -4.04
CA LEU A 3 6.95 -9.46 -5.08
C LEU A 3 5.71 -8.75 -5.61
N GLY A 4 5.69 -7.43 -5.49
CA GLY A 4 4.61 -6.58 -5.94
C GLY A 4 5.03 -5.57 -7.01
N LEU A 5 4.04 -5.04 -7.73
CA LEU A 5 4.21 -3.97 -8.71
C LEU A 5 3.33 -2.77 -8.37
N TYR A 6 3.91 -1.59 -8.55
CA TYR A 6 3.17 -0.34 -8.43
C TYR A 6 2.42 -0.07 -9.74
N LEU A 7 1.11 -0.14 -9.70
CA LEU A 7 0.24 0.17 -10.83
C LEU A 7 -0.05 1.67 -10.85
N ARG A 8 0.34 2.34 -11.92
CA ARG A 8 0.17 3.79 -12.04
C ARG A 8 -1.31 4.16 -12.26
N ASN A 9 -2.02 4.42 -11.17
CA ASN A 9 -3.36 5.03 -11.21
C ASN A 9 -3.29 6.56 -11.46
N MET A 10 -2.14 7.05 -11.95
CA MET A 10 -1.84 8.46 -12.22
C MET A 10 -1.21 8.66 -13.60
N GLY A 11 -1.37 9.88 -14.11
CA GLY A 11 -0.80 10.32 -15.38
C GLY A 11 -1.47 9.65 -16.59
N PRO A 12 -0.86 9.76 -17.80
CA PRO A 12 -1.46 9.28 -19.04
C PRO A 12 -1.70 7.78 -19.08
N GLN A 13 -0.96 6.97 -18.29
CA GLN A 13 -1.12 5.51 -18.21
C GLN A 13 -2.37 5.10 -17.41
N SER A 14 -2.99 5.99 -16.64
CA SER A 14 -4.14 5.68 -15.80
C SER A 14 -5.47 5.58 -16.56
N THR A 15 -5.44 4.99 -17.76
CA THR A 15 -6.66 4.70 -18.50
C THR A 15 -7.29 3.38 -18.05
N ARG A 16 -8.61 3.25 -18.21
CA ARG A 16 -9.32 2.00 -17.90
C ARG A 16 -8.68 0.79 -18.59
N ALA A 17 -8.35 0.93 -19.88
CA ALA A 17 -7.79 -0.15 -20.68
C ALA A 17 -6.40 -0.56 -20.17
N THR A 18 -5.50 0.42 -19.94
CA THR A 18 -4.15 0.16 -19.45
C THR A 18 -4.14 -0.48 -18.07
N LEU A 19 -4.95 0.05 -17.13
CA LEU A 19 -5.02 -0.51 -15.78
C LEU A 19 -5.51 -1.96 -15.77
N LEU A 20 -6.53 -2.26 -16.58
CA LEU A 20 -7.07 -3.61 -16.70
C LEU A 20 -6.06 -4.58 -17.32
N ASP A 21 -5.39 -4.16 -18.40
CA ASP A 21 -4.40 -4.99 -19.09
C ASP A 21 -3.19 -5.26 -18.21
N CYS A 22 -2.63 -4.23 -17.56
CA CYS A 22 -1.55 -4.38 -16.57
C CYS A 22 -1.92 -5.34 -15.44
N ALA A 23 -3.13 -5.21 -14.88
CA ALA A 23 -3.55 -6.05 -13.77
C ALA A 23 -3.68 -7.52 -14.15
N ARG A 24 -4.26 -7.81 -15.32
CA ARG A 24 -4.41 -9.17 -15.84
C ARG A 24 -3.07 -9.82 -16.19
N ARG A 25 -2.17 -9.06 -16.79
CA ARG A 25 -0.83 -9.55 -17.14
C ARG A 25 0.01 -9.82 -15.89
N ALA A 26 -0.03 -8.95 -14.89
CA ALA A 26 0.65 -9.19 -13.60
C ALA A 26 0.11 -10.45 -12.90
N GLU A 27 -1.22 -10.63 -12.88
CA GLU A 27 -1.85 -11.82 -12.32
C GLU A 27 -1.48 -13.10 -13.10
N ALA A 28 -1.42 -13.02 -14.43
CA ALA A 28 -1.01 -14.13 -15.29
C ALA A 28 0.46 -14.50 -15.10
N ALA A 29 1.35 -13.52 -14.94
CA ALA A 29 2.77 -13.70 -14.65
C ALA A 29 3.03 -14.25 -13.24
N GLY A 30 2.05 -14.25 -12.34
CA GLY A 30 2.20 -14.74 -10.97
C GLY A 30 2.81 -13.72 -10.01
N VAL A 31 2.71 -12.41 -10.28
CA VAL A 31 3.03 -11.36 -9.33
C VAL A 31 2.09 -11.46 -8.13
N ASP A 32 2.61 -11.25 -6.91
CA ASP A 32 1.82 -11.45 -5.69
C ASP A 32 0.77 -10.36 -5.48
N ASP A 33 1.10 -9.09 -5.80
CA ASP A 33 0.20 -7.97 -5.55
C ASP A 33 0.47 -6.74 -6.42
N LEU A 34 -0.57 -5.89 -6.53
CA LEU A 34 -0.55 -4.60 -7.19
C LEU A 34 -0.85 -3.49 -6.17
N TRP A 35 -0.15 -2.36 -6.33
CA TRP A 35 -0.24 -1.23 -5.41
C TRP A 35 -0.57 0.06 -6.16
N VAL A 36 -1.43 0.90 -5.57
CA VAL A 36 -1.85 2.19 -6.14
C VAL A 36 -1.62 3.33 -5.16
N ALA A 37 -1.36 4.54 -5.70
CA ALA A 37 -1.12 5.76 -4.94
C ALA A 37 -2.41 6.51 -4.61
N ASP A 38 -2.33 7.40 -3.63
CA ASP A 38 -3.41 8.27 -3.22
C ASP A 38 -3.00 9.76 -3.25
N HIS A 39 -3.57 10.49 -4.20
CA HIS A 39 -3.58 11.93 -4.26
C HIS A 39 -4.95 12.41 -4.76
N ILE A 40 -5.43 13.53 -4.22
CA ILE A 40 -6.77 14.06 -4.55
C ILE A 40 -6.68 15.41 -5.24
N ALA A 41 -5.84 16.32 -4.76
CA ALA A 41 -5.79 17.72 -5.17
C ALA A 41 -4.35 18.21 -5.32
N ILE A 42 -3.63 17.68 -6.30
CA ILE A 42 -2.22 18.04 -6.55
C ILE A 42 -2.15 19.44 -7.16
N PRO A 43 -1.32 20.33 -6.61
CA PRO A 43 -1.06 21.64 -7.20
C PRO A 43 -0.37 21.51 -8.56
N PRO A 44 -0.59 22.45 -9.49
CA PRO A 44 -0.01 22.38 -10.84
C PRO A 44 1.51 22.30 -10.86
N ASP A 45 2.20 22.99 -9.94
CA ASP A 45 3.66 23.02 -9.79
C ASP A 45 4.25 21.76 -9.15
N GLN A 46 3.42 20.86 -8.61
CA GLN A 46 3.83 19.61 -7.96
C GLN A 46 3.22 18.37 -8.62
N SER A 47 2.75 18.49 -9.85
CA SER A 47 2.05 17.40 -10.54
C SER A 47 2.93 16.21 -10.92
N GLU A 48 4.25 16.33 -10.85
CA GLU A 48 5.25 15.27 -11.12
C GLU A 48 5.05 14.53 -12.46
N GLY A 49 4.54 15.21 -13.48
CA GLY A 49 4.22 14.65 -14.78
C GLY A 49 2.95 13.80 -14.81
N SER A 50 2.11 13.90 -13.78
CA SER A 50 0.76 13.34 -13.77
C SER A 50 -0.26 14.27 -14.43
N ASP A 51 0.09 15.55 -14.58
CA ASP A 51 -0.81 16.63 -15.01
C ASP A 51 -2.08 16.71 -14.13
N GLY A 52 -1.92 16.45 -12.83
CA GLY A 52 -3.01 16.39 -11.86
C GLY A 52 -3.97 15.20 -12.02
N ARG A 53 -3.71 14.32 -12.98
CA ARG A 53 -4.56 13.15 -13.20
C ARG A 53 -4.21 12.05 -12.22
N TYR A 54 -5.07 11.83 -11.25
CA TYR A 54 -5.05 10.69 -10.34
C TYR A 54 -6.44 10.07 -10.26
N LEU A 55 -6.52 8.75 -10.38
CA LEU A 55 -7.74 8.02 -10.06
C LEU A 55 -7.75 7.71 -8.56
N ASP A 56 -8.92 7.84 -7.93
CA ASP A 56 -9.06 7.47 -6.52
C ASP A 56 -8.64 6.02 -6.29
N PRO A 57 -7.77 5.74 -5.31
CA PRO A 57 -7.24 4.40 -5.08
C PRO A 57 -8.31 3.38 -4.68
N LEU A 58 -9.29 3.77 -3.87
CA LEU A 58 -10.35 2.86 -3.41
C LEU A 58 -11.27 2.48 -4.57
N ALA A 59 -11.66 3.44 -5.40
CA ALA A 59 -12.43 3.18 -6.61
C ALA A 59 -11.64 2.31 -7.61
N THR A 60 -10.34 2.58 -7.78
CA THR A 60 -9.45 1.79 -8.64
C THR A 60 -9.36 0.34 -8.15
N LEU A 61 -9.13 0.12 -6.85
CA LEU A 61 -9.04 -1.23 -6.29
C LEU A 61 -10.38 -1.97 -6.34
N ALA A 62 -11.51 -1.30 -6.15
CA ALA A 62 -12.84 -1.92 -6.32
C ALA A 62 -13.05 -2.41 -7.77
N TYR A 63 -12.64 -1.60 -8.75
CA TYR A 63 -12.69 -1.99 -10.17
C TYR A 63 -11.79 -3.20 -10.45
N LEU A 64 -10.55 -3.20 -9.95
CA LEU A 64 -9.61 -4.29 -10.15
C LEU A 64 -10.03 -5.57 -9.39
N ALA A 65 -10.69 -5.46 -8.25
CA ALA A 65 -11.23 -6.60 -7.51
C ALA A 65 -12.21 -7.43 -8.35
N GLY A 66 -13.06 -6.75 -9.14
CA GLY A 66 -13.97 -7.40 -10.06
C GLY A 66 -13.33 -7.93 -11.35
N ALA A 67 -12.07 -7.55 -11.64
CA ALA A 67 -11.36 -7.88 -12.88
C ALA A 67 -10.25 -8.92 -12.70
N THR A 68 -9.92 -9.27 -11.45
CA THR A 68 -8.86 -10.19 -11.03
C THR A 68 -9.38 -11.20 -10.01
N SER A 69 -8.68 -12.31 -9.82
CA SER A 69 -9.16 -13.40 -8.95
C SER A 69 -8.17 -13.86 -7.87
N ARG A 70 -6.86 -13.62 -8.04
CA ARG A 70 -5.81 -14.12 -7.13
C ARG A 70 -4.88 -13.02 -6.62
N ILE A 71 -4.50 -12.06 -7.48
CA ILE A 71 -3.51 -11.05 -7.17
C ILE A 71 -3.97 -10.16 -6.00
N GLY A 72 -3.10 -9.88 -5.05
CA GLY A 72 -3.34 -8.94 -3.97
C GLY A 72 -3.53 -7.51 -4.48
N LEU A 73 -4.34 -6.72 -3.79
CA LEU A 73 -4.70 -5.36 -4.18
C LEU A 73 -4.35 -4.41 -3.04
N GLY A 74 -3.35 -3.55 -3.24
CA GLY A 74 -2.80 -2.72 -2.17
C GLY A 74 -2.92 -1.22 -2.41
N THR A 75 -3.03 -0.46 -1.32
CA THR A 75 -2.79 0.98 -1.31
C THR A 75 -1.38 1.28 -0.83
N GLY A 76 -0.61 2.06 -1.56
CA GLY A 76 0.77 2.40 -1.19
C GLY A 76 1.04 3.91 -1.27
N VAL A 77 0.47 4.71 -0.38
CA VAL A 77 -0.43 4.42 0.73
C VAL A 77 -1.76 5.16 0.58
N LEU A 78 -2.83 4.72 1.25
CA LEU A 78 -4.04 5.51 1.44
C LEU A 78 -3.77 6.60 2.50
N VAL A 79 -3.95 7.86 2.15
CA VAL A 79 -3.77 8.98 3.08
C VAL A 79 -5.03 9.14 3.93
N LEU A 80 -5.02 8.57 5.14
CA LEU A 80 -6.22 8.50 5.99
C LEU A 80 -6.84 9.86 6.31
N PRO A 81 -6.05 10.95 6.57
CA PRO A 81 -6.64 12.26 6.83
C PRO A 81 -7.45 12.88 5.68
N TYR A 82 -7.30 12.40 4.45
CA TYR A 82 -8.02 12.97 3.30
C TYR A 82 -9.51 12.63 3.28
N ARG A 83 -9.94 11.66 4.09
CA ARG A 83 -11.32 11.13 4.06
C ARG A 83 -11.90 10.98 5.46
N PRO A 84 -13.23 11.20 5.64
CA PRO A 84 -13.90 10.91 6.91
C PRO A 84 -13.76 9.42 7.29
N PRO A 85 -13.55 9.10 8.59
CA PRO A 85 -13.28 7.72 9.04
C PRO A 85 -14.37 6.69 8.68
N LEU A 86 -15.64 7.02 8.88
CA LEU A 86 -16.74 6.07 8.64
C LEU A 86 -16.93 5.70 7.17
N PRO A 87 -17.00 6.64 6.21
CA PRO A 87 -16.97 6.31 4.78
C PRO A 87 -15.74 5.49 4.39
N THR A 88 -14.55 5.84 4.92
CA THR A 88 -13.31 5.11 4.66
C THR A 88 -13.41 3.66 5.14
N ALA A 89 -13.86 3.43 6.36
CA ALA A 89 -14.08 2.09 6.90
C ALA A 89 -15.06 1.28 6.02
N LYS A 90 -16.14 1.92 5.55
CA LYS A 90 -17.12 1.28 4.67
C LYS A 90 -16.52 0.90 3.32
N TRP A 91 -15.71 1.77 2.71
CA TRP A 91 -14.99 1.48 1.47
C TRP A 91 -14.04 0.30 1.64
N VAL A 92 -13.21 0.33 2.70
CA VAL A 92 -12.26 -0.75 3.00
C VAL A 92 -12.96 -2.10 3.19
N ALA A 93 -14.05 -2.14 3.97
CA ALA A 93 -14.83 -3.36 4.17
C ALA A 93 -15.48 -3.86 2.87
N THR A 94 -16.00 -2.94 2.05
CA THR A 94 -16.63 -3.29 0.77
C THR A 94 -15.61 -3.86 -0.21
N ILE A 95 -14.43 -3.23 -0.35
CA ILE A 95 -13.38 -3.72 -1.25
C ILE A 95 -12.84 -5.07 -0.76
N GLN A 96 -12.64 -5.24 0.54
CA GLN A 96 -12.18 -6.50 1.12
C GLN A 96 -13.16 -7.64 0.84
N GLU A 97 -14.47 -7.38 0.96
CA GLU A 97 -15.54 -8.33 0.62
C GLU A 97 -15.51 -8.68 -0.87
N LEU A 98 -15.56 -7.67 -1.74
CA LEU A 98 -15.58 -7.85 -3.20
C LEU A 98 -14.29 -8.47 -3.74
N ALA A 99 -13.17 -8.21 -3.10
CA ALA A 99 -11.87 -8.79 -3.45
C ALA A 99 -11.68 -10.22 -2.90
N GLY A 100 -12.64 -10.77 -2.13
CA GLY A 100 -12.48 -12.08 -1.51
C GLY A 100 -11.30 -12.17 -0.54
N GLY A 101 -11.04 -11.11 0.22
CA GLY A 101 -9.98 -11.09 1.23
C GLY A 101 -8.59 -10.67 0.72
N ARG A 102 -8.46 -10.18 -0.52
CA ARG A 102 -7.17 -9.85 -1.16
C ARG A 102 -6.68 -8.42 -0.94
N LEU A 103 -7.41 -7.58 -0.20
CA LEU A 103 -7.00 -6.19 0.06
C LEU A 103 -5.81 -6.15 1.02
N LEU A 104 -4.83 -5.31 0.70
CA LEU A 104 -3.67 -4.95 1.51
C LEU A 104 -3.76 -3.44 1.80
N LEU A 105 -4.04 -3.06 3.04
CA LEU A 105 -4.31 -1.67 3.37
C LEU A 105 -3.02 -0.95 3.82
N GLY A 106 -2.26 -0.45 2.86
CA GLY A 106 -1.17 0.48 3.16
C GLY A 106 -1.72 1.86 3.50
N VAL A 107 -1.35 2.43 4.63
CA VAL A 107 -1.88 3.69 5.16
C VAL A 107 -0.79 4.69 5.50
N GLY A 108 -1.07 5.98 5.37
CA GLY A 108 -0.15 7.04 5.71
C GLY A 108 -0.84 8.28 6.25
N ALA A 109 -0.04 9.16 6.87
CA ALA A 109 -0.51 10.45 7.38
C ALA A 109 -0.55 11.55 6.30
N GLY A 110 0.07 11.33 5.14
CA GLY A 110 0.23 12.35 4.10
C GLY A 110 1.37 13.33 4.36
N TRP A 111 1.84 13.96 3.29
CA TRP A 111 2.96 14.89 3.33
C TRP A 111 2.72 16.20 2.56
N MET A 112 1.82 16.20 1.57
CA MET A 112 1.58 17.33 0.67
C MET A 112 0.60 18.34 1.31
N GLU A 113 1.14 19.34 1.98
CA GLU A 113 0.36 20.35 2.72
C GLU A 113 -0.68 21.08 1.86
N ALA A 114 -0.41 21.26 0.56
CA ALA A 114 -1.34 21.89 -0.37
C ALA A 114 -2.65 21.10 -0.53
N GLU A 115 -2.59 19.77 -0.53
CA GLU A 115 -3.79 18.93 -0.56
C GLU A 115 -4.60 19.05 0.74
N PHE A 116 -3.92 19.10 1.89
CA PHE A 116 -4.60 19.33 3.18
C PHE A 116 -5.35 20.64 3.19
N ARG A 117 -4.74 21.73 2.65
CA ARG A 117 -5.43 23.03 2.51
C ARG A 117 -6.64 22.94 1.60
N ALA A 118 -6.51 22.29 0.45
CA ALA A 118 -7.61 22.11 -0.50
C ALA A 118 -8.77 21.29 0.09
N LEU A 119 -8.47 20.32 0.95
CA LEU A 119 -9.44 19.47 1.62
C LEU A 119 -10.01 20.08 2.91
N GLY A 120 -9.48 21.21 3.37
CA GLY A 120 -9.87 21.82 4.64
C GLY A 120 -9.46 21.01 5.88
N VAL A 121 -8.43 20.19 5.76
CA VAL A 121 -7.92 19.31 6.82
C VAL A 121 -6.67 19.94 7.47
N PRO A 122 -6.59 20.05 8.82
CA PRO A 122 -5.44 20.66 9.47
C PRO A 122 -4.20 19.75 9.34
N TYR A 123 -3.17 20.25 8.65
CA TYR A 123 -1.95 19.51 8.33
C TYR A 123 -1.14 19.13 9.57
N ASP A 124 -1.06 20.00 10.55
CA ASP A 124 -0.37 19.79 11.83
C ASP A 124 -1.00 18.67 12.66
N ARG A 125 -2.29 18.39 12.46
CA ARG A 125 -3.03 17.32 13.14
C ARG A 125 -3.07 15.99 12.39
N ARG A 126 -2.43 15.88 11.21
CA ARG A 126 -2.53 14.69 10.34
C ARG A 126 -2.18 13.38 11.05
N GLY A 127 -1.17 13.40 11.93
CA GLY A 127 -0.80 12.20 12.71
C GLY A 127 -1.89 11.77 13.68
N ALA A 128 -2.49 12.71 14.43
CA ALA A 128 -3.58 12.43 15.36
C ALA A 128 -4.85 11.97 14.64
N ILE A 129 -5.15 12.57 13.47
CA ILE A 129 -6.28 12.16 12.62
C ILE A 129 -6.06 10.72 12.11
N THR A 130 -4.82 10.39 11.69
CA THR A 130 -4.47 9.03 11.26
C THR A 130 -4.69 8.02 12.38
N ASP A 131 -4.21 8.32 13.60
CA ASP A 131 -4.36 7.43 14.76
C ASP A 131 -5.83 7.24 15.15
N ALA A 132 -6.62 8.31 15.14
CA ALA A 132 -8.06 8.25 15.41
C ALA A 132 -8.80 7.42 14.35
N THR A 133 -8.44 7.58 13.08
CA THR A 133 -9.04 6.81 11.98
C THR A 133 -8.68 5.34 12.08
N LEU A 134 -7.43 4.99 12.37
CA LEU A 134 -7.01 3.59 12.57
C LEU A 134 -7.75 2.94 13.73
N GLY A 135 -7.84 3.61 14.88
CA GLY A 135 -8.62 3.10 16.01
C GLY A 135 -10.12 2.97 15.71
N PHE A 136 -10.66 3.82 14.81
CA PHE A 136 -12.04 3.68 14.36
C PHE A 136 -12.21 2.46 13.45
N LEU A 137 -11.28 2.24 12.50
CA LEU A 137 -11.27 1.06 11.65
C LEU A 137 -11.20 -0.24 12.49
N GLU A 138 -10.32 -0.30 13.50
CA GLU A 138 -10.26 -1.45 14.41
C GLU A 138 -11.62 -1.76 15.03
N ARG A 139 -12.34 -0.76 15.55
CA ARG A 139 -13.68 -0.96 16.13
C ARG A 139 -14.68 -1.45 15.08
N CYS A 140 -14.62 -0.94 13.85
CA CYS A 140 -15.50 -1.37 12.76
C CYS A 140 -15.30 -2.85 12.39
N PHE A 141 -14.06 -3.33 12.41
CA PHE A 141 -13.76 -4.73 12.10
C PHE A 141 -13.89 -5.67 13.31
N ALA A 142 -13.90 -5.14 14.55
CA ALA A 142 -14.03 -5.94 15.77
C ALA A 142 -15.47 -6.34 16.08
N GLY A 143 -16.48 -5.59 15.65
CA GLY A 143 -17.87 -5.87 16.01
C GLY A 143 -18.90 -5.31 15.03
N ASP A 144 -20.09 -5.90 15.00
CA ASP A 144 -21.18 -5.47 14.13
C ASP A 144 -21.83 -4.15 14.59
N ARG A 145 -21.75 -3.83 15.89
CA ARG A 145 -22.31 -2.60 16.46
C ARG A 145 -21.19 -1.64 16.81
N VAL A 146 -21.21 -0.50 16.15
CA VAL A 146 -20.21 0.56 16.30
C VAL A 146 -20.92 1.88 16.56
N GLU A 147 -20.23 2.85 17.14
CA GLU A 147 -20.72 4.20 17.38
C GLU A 147 -19.81 5.26 16.73
N ALA A 148 -20.41 6.27 16.11
CA ALA A 148 -19.75 7.47 15.66
C ALA A 148 -20.60 8.69 16.00
N ASN A 149 -19.97 9.74 16.55
CA ASN A 149 -20.62 10.99 16.95
C ASN A 149 -21.87 10.79 17.85
N GLY A 150 -21.80 9.83 18.79
CA GLY A 150 -22.93 9.50 19.68
C GLY A 150 -24.04 8.68 19.03
N GLN A 151 -23.93 8.34 17.73
CA GLN A 151 -24.92 7.55 17.03
C GLN A 151 -24.45 6.10 16.87
N PRO A 152 -25.12 5.11 17.50
CA PRO A 152 -24.86 3.70 17.25
C PRO A 152 -25.42 3.27 15.88
N PHE A 153 -24.71 2.34 15.23
CA PHE A 153 -25.11 1.78 13.94
C PHE A 153 -24.59 0.34 13.77
N LEU A 154 -25.15 -0.37 12.77
CA LEU A 154 -24.64 -1.67 12.34
C LEU A 154 -23.60 -1.48 11.23
N PHE A 155 -22.39 -2.02 11.44
CA PHE A 155 -21.33 -2.03 10.44
C PHE A 155 -21.28 -3.37 9.69
N ARG A 156 -21.86 -3.39 8.51
CA ARG A 156 -21.87 -4.56 7.62
C ARG A 156 -21.73 -4.13 6.15
N PRO A 157 -21.07 -4.95 5.24
CA PRO A 157 -20.44 -6.22 5.57
C PRO A 157 -19.26 -6.05 6.51
N ARG A 158 -18.89 -7.09 7.23
CA ARG A 158 -17.72 -7.14 8.11
C ARG A 158 -16.87 -8.36 7.77
N PRO A 159 -16.12 -8.32 6.65
CA PRO A 159 -15.15 -9.35 6.32
C PRO A 159 -14.01 -9.38 7.34
N ALA A 160 -13.10 -10.36 7.21
CA ALA A 160 -11.86 -10.33 7.97
C ALA A 160 -11.10 -9.02 7.71
N ARG A 161 -10.54 -8.41 8.77
CA ARG A 161 -9.76 -7.16 8.65
C ARG A 161 -8.61 -7.37 7.65
N PRO A 162 -8.43 -6.49 6.66
CA PRO A 162 -7.25 -6.57 5.80
C PRO A 162 -5.97 -6.31 6.60
N PRO A 163 -4.82 -6.85 6.18
CA PRO A 163 -3.53 -6.44 6.73
C PRO A 163 -3.33 -4.93 6.58
N VAL A 164 -2.93 -4.27 7.68
CA VAL A 164 -2.68 -2.83 7.74
C VAL A 164 -1.18 -2.57 7.76
N LEU A 165 -0.66 -1.89 6.75
CA LEU A 165 0.75 -1.61 6.56
C LEU A 165 0.98 -0.10 6.67
N VAL A 166 1.74 0.33 7.66
CA VAL A 166 1.90 1.75 7.98
C VAL A 166 3.08 2.35 7.24
N GLY A 167 2.80 3.27 6.33
CA GLY A 167 3.81 4.08 5.65
C GLY A 167 4.30 5.25 6.48
N GLY A 168 5.48 5.76 6.10
CA GLY A 168 6.10 6.94 6.70
C GLY A 168 7.43 6.64 7.39
N ALA A 169 8.05 7.73 7.89
CA ALA A 169 9.38 7.68 8.49
C ALA A 169 9.35 7.32 10.00
N PRO A 170 10.38 6.61 10.48
CA PRO A 170 10.63 6.45 11.92
C PRO A 170 10.78 7.81 12.63
N PRO A 171 10.53 7.90 13.95
CA PRO A 171 10.02 6.83 14.82
C PRO A 171 8.50 6.67 14.81
N HIS A 172 7.77 7.65 14.25
CA HIS A 172 6.30 7.70 14.33
C HIS A 172 5.63 6.55 13.56
N ALA A 173 6.14 6.20 12.38
CA ALA A 173 5.60 5.11 11.58
C ALA A 173 5.75 3.76 12.28
N LEU A 174 6.91 3.49 12.90
CA LEU A 174 7.15 2.23 13.60
C LEU A 174 6.21 2.05 14.80
N ARG A 175 6.06 3.09 15.64
CA ARG A 175 5.13 3.07 16.78
C ARG A 175 3.69 2.85 16.34
N ARG A 176 3.28 3.49 15.24
CA ARG A 176 1.93 3.33 14.67
C ARG A 176 1.73 1.94 14.08
N ALA A 177 2.74 1.38 13.39
CA ALA A 177 2.72 0.03 12.87
C ALA A 177 2.52 -1.01 13.98
N VAL A 178 3.24 -0.89 15.08
CA VAL A 178 3.07 -1.77 16.25
C VAL A 178 1.72 -1.57 16.93
N ARG A 179 1.23 -0.34 17.05
CA ARG A 179 -0.03 -0.07 17.76
C ARG A 179 -1.25 -0.53 16.98
N PHE A 180 -1.34 -0.25 15.68
CA PHE A 180 -2.55 -0.41 14.87
C PHE A 180 -2.39 -1.33 13.67
N GLY A 181 -1.15 -1.56 13.21
CA GLY A 181 -0.84 -2.27 11.98
C GLY A 181 -0.38 -3.70 12.18
N ASP A 182 -0.10 -4.31 11.04
CA ASP A 182 0.51 -5.63 10.90
C ASP A 182 1.93 -5.52 10.31
N GLY A 183 2.34 -4.31 9.91
CA GLY A 183 3.66 -4.06 9.35
C GLY A 183 3.95 -2.61 9.02
N TRP A 184 5.18 -2.38 8.56
CA TRP A 184 5.71 -1.09 8.13
C TRP A 184 5.99 -1.09 6.63
N MET A 185 5.72 0.04 5.96
CA MET A 185 5.90 0.22 4.52
C MET A 185 6.87 1.38 4.25
N PRO A 186 8.21 1.15 4.32
CA PRO A 186 9.21 2.14 3.93
C PRO A 186 9.22 2.38 2.42
N MET A 187 9.50 3.62 2.03
CA MET A 187 9.57 4.04 0.63
C MET A 187 10.95 4.62 0.31
N GLY A 188 11.55 4.15 -0.79
CA GLY A 188 12.76 4.74 -1.37
C GLY A 188 14.06 4.53 -0.58
N ALA A 189 14.09 3.64 0.40
CA ALA A 189 15.29 3.38 1.18
C ALA A 189 16.06 2.16 0.64
N ASP A 190 17.40 2.23 0.75
CA ASP A 190 18.28 1.09 0.46
C ASP A 190 18.28 0.08 1.61
N PRO A 191 18.51 -1.23 1.34
CA PRO A 191 18.45 -2.28 2.35
C PRO A 191 19.30 -2.00 3.60
N PRO A 192 20.59 -1.59 3.51
CA PRO A 192 21.40 -1.31 4.71
C PRO A 192 20.82 -0.20 5.60
N ALA A 193 20.15 0.80 5.00
CA ALA A 193 19.53 1.89 5.75
C ALA A 193 18.24 1.46 6.47
N LEU A 194 17.60 0.37 6.04
CA LEU A 194 16.39 -0.15 6.67
C LEU A 194 16.68 -1.00 7.92
N LEU A 195 17.81 -1.70 7.95
CA LEU A 195 18.13 -2.69 8.99
C LEU A 195 17.94 -2.16 10.42
N PRO A 196 18.50 -1.01 10.84
CA PRO A 196 18.32 -0.52 12.21
C PRO A 196 16.85 -0.22 12.56
N PHE A 197 16.05 0.16 11.57
CA PHE A 197 14.63 0.44 11.79
C PHE A 197 13.79 -0.83 11.84
N ILE A 198 14.16 -1.85 11.08
CA ILE A 198 13.54 -3.19 11.12
C ILE A 198 13.80 -3.82 12.49
N ASP A 199 15.03 -3.75 13.01
CA ASP A 199 15.37 -4.23 14.33
C ASP A 199 14.57 -3.49 15.41
N THR A 200 14.50 -2.15 15.35
CA THR A 200 13.67 -1.35 16.25
C THR A 200 12.19 -1.75 16.17
N LEU A 201 11.66 -2.00 14.95
CA LEU A 201 10.27 -2.41 14.76
C LEU A 201 9.98 -3.76 15.42
N ARG A 202 10.90 -4.74 15.27
CA ARG A 202 10.82 -6.06 15.90
C ARG A 202 10.86 -5.97 17.42
N GLU A 203 11.78 -5.18 17.96
CA GLU A 203 11.88 -4.93 19.41
C GLU A 203 10.58 -4.33 19.97
N LEU A 204 10.04 -3.31 19.30
CA LEU A 204 8.77 -2.70 19.70
C LEU A 204 7.59 -3.67 19.64
N ALA A 205 7.54 -4.52 18.61
CA ALA A 205 6.50 -5.53 18.47
C ALA A 205 6.61 -6.60 19.55
N ALA A 206 7.81 -7.10 19.83
CA ALA A 206 8.07 -8.06 20.90
C ALA A 206 7.70 -7.50 22.29
N ALA A 207 8.08 -6.25 22.59
CA ALA A 207 7.72 -5.57 23.83
C ALA A 207 6.19 -5.39 23.99
N ALA A 208 5.46 -5.29 22.87
CA ALA A 208 3.99 -5.19 22.86
C ALA A 208 3.29 -6.56 22.76
N ALA A 209 4.01 -7.67 22.81
CA ALA A 209 3.51 -9.04 22.61
C ALA A 209 2.72 -9.20 21.29
N LYS A 210 3.16 -8.53 20.23
CA LYS A 210 2.61 -8.62 18.88
C LYS A 210 3.38 -9.64 18.04
N PRO A 211 2.76 -10.24 17.01
CA PRO A 211 3.48 -11.03 16.01
C PRO A 211 4.60 -10.24 15.33
N GLU A 212 5.53 -10.94 14.70
CA GLU A 212 6.56 -10.30 13.88
C GLU A 212 5.90 -9.49 12.75
N PRO A 213 6.22 -8.17 12.63
CA PRO A 213 5.56 -7.30 11.68
C PRO A 213 6.07 -7.55 10.24
N GLU A 214 5.18 -7.40 9.27
CA GLU A 214 5.59 -7.35 7.85
C GLU A 214 6.42 -6.09 7.57
N VAL A 215 7.41 -6.23 6.67
CA VAL A 215 8.16 -5.10 6.11
C VAL A 215 7.97 -5.08 4.59
N VAL A 216 7.26 -4.07 4.10
CA VAL A 216 6.92 -3.91 2.68
C VAL A 216 7.76 -2.78 2.08
N ALA A 217 8.90 -3.12 1.50
CA ALA A 217 9.81 -2.14 0.91
C ALA A 217 9.32 -1.71 -0.48
N VAL A 218 9.03 -0.41 -0.65
CA VAL A 218 8.73 0.17 -1.97
C VAL A 218 10.00 0.77 -2.54
N THR A 219 10.43 0.27 -3.68
CA THR A 219 11.71 0.65 -4.32
C THR A 219 11.64 0.51 -5.84
N THR A 220 12.71 0.93 -6.52
CA THR A 220 12.90 0.68 -7.95
C THR A 220 14.01 -0.36 -8.14
N LEU A 221 13.65 -1.55 -8.61
CA LEU A 221 14.60 -2.59 -8.99
C LEU A 221 15.13 -2.33 -10.42
N ALA A 222 16.33 -2.77 -10.72
CA ALA A 222 16.95 -2.66 -12.05
C ALA A 222 16.43 -3.79 -12.98
N LEU A 223 15.14 -3.78 -13.33
CA LEU A 223 14.52 -4.89 -14.10
C LEU A 223 14.99 -4.99 -15.55
N ASP A 224 15.71 -4.00 -16.06
CA ASP A 224 16.46 -4.03 -17.30
C ASP A 224 17.76 -4.84 -17.21
N ASP A 225 18.23 -5.14 -16.00
CA ASP A 225 19.36 -6.02 -15.65
C ASP A 225 18.88 -7.08 -14.65
N PRO A 226 18.30 -8.21 -15.12
CA PRO A 226 17.70 -9.22 -14.26
C PRO A 226 18.61 -9.79 -13.17
N PRO A 227 19.90 -10.05 -13.40
CA PRO A 227 20.82 -10.45 -12.34
C PRO A 227 20.96 -9.40 -11.23
N ARG A 228 21.06 -8.13 -11.59
CA ARG A 228 21.13 -7.02 -10.64
C ARG A 228 19.83 -6.86 -9.86
N ALA A 229 18.69 -6.94 -10.53
CA ALA A 229 17.37 -6.90 -9.88
C ALA A 229 17.21 -8.02 -8.85
N ALA A 230 17.64 -9.23 -9.18
CA ALA A 230 17.63 -10.37 -8.27
C ALA A 230 18.53 -10.14 -7.04
N ALA A 231 19.75 -9.63 -7.24
CA ALA A 231 20.66 -9.29 -6.15
C ALA A 231 20.08 -8.17 -5.23
N GLN A 232 19.45 -7.14 -5.82
CA GLN A 232 18.78 -6.10 -5.05
C GLN A 232 17.63 -6.67 -4.21
N ALA A 233 16.77 -7.51 -4.80
CA ALA A 233 15.66 -8.13 -4.09
C ALA A 233 16.13 -9.04 -2.95
N ARG A 234 17.22 -9.80 -3.17
CA ARG A 234 17.85 -10.63 -2.13
C ARG A 234 18.36 -9.76 -0.98
N ALA A 235 19.02 -8.64 -1.25
CA ALA A 235 19.50 -7.73 -0.22
C ALA A 235 18.35 -7.20 0.66
N PHE A 236 17.16 -6.93 0.10
CA PHE A 236 15.98 -6.59 0.88
C PHE A 236 15.50 -7.76 1.77
N ALA A 237 15.51 -8.98 1.24
CA ALA A 237 15.14 -10.16 2.03
C ALA A 237 16.11 -10.40 3.20
N GLU A 238 17.41 -10.27 2.96
CA GLU A 238 18.48 -10.45 3.97
C GLU A 238 18.37 -9.47 5.14
N VAL A 239 17.90 -8.23 4.91
CA VAL A 239 17.63 -7.29 6.01
C VAL A 239 16.26 -7.49 6.66
N GLY A 240 15.47 -8.47 6.19
CA GLY A 240 14.19 -8.82 6.79
C GLY A 240 12.95 -8.21 6.14
N ALA A 241 13.04 -7.69 4.91
CA ALA A 241 11.85 -7.33 4.16
C ALA A 241 11.05 -8.59 3.79
N THR A 242 9.75 -8.58 4.05
CA THR A 242 8.83 -9.69 3.73
C THR A 242 8.25 -9.56 2.32
N ARG A 243 8.31 -8.33 1.78
CA ARG A 243 7.77 -7.97 0.47
C ARG A 243 8.59 -6.84 -0.15
N VAL A 244 8.82 -6.91 -1.46
CA VAL A 244 9.35 -5.80 -2.26
C VAL A 244 8.33 -5.41 -3.32
N VAL A 245 8.03 -4.13 -3.40
CA VAL A 245 7.13 -3.54 -4.39
C VAL A 245 7.96 -2.68 -5.33
N HIS A 246 8.03 -3.09 -6.60
CA HIS A 246 8.73 -2.31 -7.62
C HIS A 246 7.84 -1.18 -8.16
N GLY A 247 8.32 0.05 -8.00
CA GLY A 247 7.69 1.26 -8.52
C GLY A 247 8.56 1.96 -9.55
N TRP A 248 7.99 2.29 -10.71
CA TRP A 248 8.69 3.03 -11.77
C TRP A 248 7.71 3.75 -12.71
N ARG A 249 8.24 4.57 -13.62
CA ARG A 249 7.48 5.14 -14.73
C ARG A 249 7.59 4.21 -15.94
N TYR A 250 6.47 3.65 -16.40
CA TYR A 250 6.41 2.84 -17.59
C TYR A 250 5.58 3.54 -18.69
N PRO A 251 5.94 3.38 -19.97
CA PRO A 251 5.24 4.04 -21.07
C PRO A 251 3.89 3.39 -21.40
N ASP A 252 3.77 2.07 -21.27
CA ASP A 252 2.63 1.29 -21.71
C ASP A 252 2.48 -0.04 -20.95
N ALA A 253 1.42 -0.77 -21.23
CA ALA A 253 1.14 -2.06 -20.62
C ALA A 253 2.15 -3.16 -21.02
N ASP A 254 2.80 -3.06 -22.17
CA ASP A 254 3.80 -4.03 -22.60
C ASP A 254 5.09 -3.89 -21.78
N ALA A 255 5.50 -2.65 -21.49
CA ALA A 255 6.63 -2.41 -20.56
C ALA A 255 6.30 -2.90 -19.14
N PHE A 256 5.07 -2.73 -18.69
CA PHE A 256 4.59 -3.27 -17.41
C PHE A 256 4.62 -4.79 -17.38
N ALA A 257 4.15 -5.45 -18.44
CA ALA A 257 4.18 -6.91 -18.56
C ALA A 257 5.61 -7.46 -18.55
N ARG A 258 6.54 -6.85 -19.28
CA ARG A 258 7.96 -7.26 -19.23
C ARG A 258 8.54 -7.17 -17.81
N ALA A 259 8.18 -6.14 -17.05
CA ALA A 259 8.59 -6.03 -15.65
C ALA A 259 8.00 -7.16 -14.78
N ALA A 260 6.73 -7.50 -14.99
CA ALA A 260 6.08 -8.62 -14.32
C ALA A 260 6.76 -9.96 -14.64
N ASP A 261 7.10 -10.20 -15.91
CA ASP A 261 7.80 -11.40 -16.36
C ASP A 261 9.20 -11.50 -15.74
N VAL A 262 9.98 -10.43 -15.69
CA VAL A 262 11.31 -10.43 -15.04
C VAL A 262 11.19 -10.72 -13.54
N LEU A 263 10.22 -10.13 -12.84
CA LEU A 263 9.98 -10.47 -11.43
C LEU A 263 9.67 -11.95 -11.24
N ALA A 264 8.83 -12.52 -12.09
CA ALA A 264 8.42 -13.93 -11.99
C ALA A 264 9.53 -14.91 -12.38
N THR A 265 10.29 -14.63 -13.43
CA THR A 265 11.22 -15.61 -14.05
C THR A 265 12.68 -15.44 -13.62
N ALA A 266 13.10 -14.26 -13.19
CA ALA A 266 14.46 -13.99 -12.78
C ALA A 266 14.60 -13.66 -11.29
N VAL A 267 13.74 -12.77 -10.77
CA VAL A 267 13.85 -12.32 -9.36
C VAL A 267 13.31 -13.39 -8.41
N ARG A 268 12.12 -13.93 -8.65
CA ARG A 268 11.48 -14.92 -7.76
C ARG A 268 12.32 -16.18 -7.54
N PRO A 269 12.91 -16.83 -8.56
CA PRO A 269 13.78 -17.99 -8.34
C PRO A 269 15.00 -17.70 -7.47
N ALA A 270 15.56 -16.50 -7.59
CA ALA A 270 16.72 -16.08 -6.79
C ALA A 270 16.39 -15.87 -5.29
N LEU A 271 15.13 -15.90 -4.91
CA LEU A 271 14.66 -15.75 -3.51
C LEU A 271 14.23 -17.08 -2.87
N ALA A 272 14.38 -18.21 -3.56
CA ALA A 272 13.91 -19.50 -3.07
C ALA A 272 14.67 -19.99 -1.81
N ASP A 273 15.90 -19.52 -1.62
CA ASP A 273 16.80 -19.93 -0.53
C ASP A 273 16.94 -18.87 0.59
N VAL A 274 16.06 -17.83 0.61
CA VAL A 274 16.12 -16.71 1.56
C VAL A 274 14.88 -16.66 2.43
#